data_1ca052b9f8eaf9f7954c6a60126391dc
#
_entry.id   1ca052b9f8eaf9f7954c6a60126391dc
#
_cell.length_a   1.000
_cell.length_b   1.000
_cell.length_c   1.000
_cell.angle_alpha   90.00
_cell.angle_beta   90.00
_cell.angle_gamma   90.00
#
_symmetry.space_group_name_H-M   'P 1'
#
loop_
_entity.id
_entity.type
_entity.pdbx_description
1 polymer ?
#
loop_
_entity_poly.entity_id
_entity_poly.type
_entity_poly.pdbx_seq_one_letter_code
_entity_poly.pdbx_strand_id
1 'polypeptide(L)'
;MKISSVVQGKSVYLCIALFAAVSVVGCNGSDGTISFSRKTVDVGRTNVGDSVSAAFRMRNRTDVAMTVTFLPECDCTVLSTDSMELAPRGFGKLEVRAAADAPGEFHKYVYVQTAGSDDFFTIEVKGYAE
;
A
#
# COMPACT_ATOMS: atom_id res chain seq x y z
N MET A 1 49.15 -19.87 -20.69
CA MET A 1 48.43 -19.19 -21.75
C MET A 1 46.95 -19.40 -21.63
N LYS A 2 46.53 -20.56 -21.87
CA LYS A 2 45.11 -20.86 -21.79
C LYS A 2 44.58 -20.64 -20.39
N ILE A 3 45.42 -20.86 -19.43
CA ILE A 3 45.05 -20.63 -18.04
C ILE A 3 44.65 -19.20 -17.80
N SER A 4 45.37 -18.28 -18.40
CA SER A 4 45.03 -16.87 -18.27
C SER A 4 43.63 -16.58 -18.78
N SER A 5 43.26 -17.18 -19.86
CA SER A 5 41.93 -16.98 -20.43
C SER A 5 40.87 -17.49 -19.49
N VAL A 6 41.13 -18.61 -18.82
CA VAL A 6 40.20 -19.16 -17.86
C VAL A 6 40.02 -18.22 -16.70
N VAL A 7 41.11 -17.67 -16.22
CA VAL A 7 41.05 -16.74 -15.11
C VAL A 7 40.20 -15.53 -15.48
N GLN A 8 40.36 -15.03 -16.67
CA GLN A 8 39.58 -13.92 -17.15
C GLN A 8 38.09 -14.26 -17.20
N GLY A 9 37.81 -15.48 -17.59
CA GLY A 9 36.42 -15.92 -17.60
C GLY A 9 35.79 -15.89 -16.22
N LYS A 10 36.55 -16.26 -15.23
CA LYS A 10 36.04 -16.20 -13.87
C LYS A 10 35.72 -14.78 -13.44
N SER A 11 36.54 -13.85 -13.82
CA SER A 11 36.29 -12.46 -13.49
C SER A 11 34.98 -11.98 -14.11
N VAL A 12 34.73 -12.38 -15.32
CA VAL A 12 33.49 -12.02 -15.99
C VAL A 12 32.28 -12.55 -15.24
N TYR A 13 32.37 -13.77 -14.79
CA TYR A 13 31.25 -14.36 -14.04
C TYR A 13 30.96 -13.60 -12.75
N LEU A 14 31.97 -13.17 -12.08
CA LEU A 14 31.81 -12.39 -10.87
C LEU A 14 31.07 -11.08 -11.14
N CYS A 15 31.42 -10.41 -12.20
CA CYS A 15 30.76 -9.18 -12.56
C CYS A 15 29.28 -9.39 -12.83
N ILE A 16 28.96 -10.46 -13.52
CA ILE A 16 27.59 -10.79 -13.84
C ILE A 16 26.79 -11.04 -12.56
N ALA A 17 27.37 -11.76 -11.63
CA ALA A 17 26.68 -12.07 -10.39
C ALA A 17 26.36 -10.80 -9.60
N LEU A 18 27.30 -9.90 -9.53
CA LEU A 18 27.08 -8.64 -8.83
C LEU A 18 25.98 -7.82 -9.47
N PHE A 19 25.98 -7.80 -10.76
CA PHE A 19 24.98 -7.05 -11.50
C PHE A 19 23.57 -7.58 -11.22
N ALA A 20 23.42 -8.88 -11.18
CA ALA A 20 22.14 -9.48 -10.89
C ALA A 20 21.63 -9.08 -9.50
N ALA A 21 22.51 -9.06 -8.54
CA ALA A 21 22.14 -8.66 -7.18
C ALA A 21 21.63 -7.23 -7.13
N VAL A 22 22.27 -6.35 -7.85
CA VAL A 22 21.84 -4.96 -7.90
C VAL A 22 20.45 -4.83 -8.48
N SER A 23 20.17 -5.59 -9.52
CA SER A 23 18.87 -5.56 -10.15
C SER A 23 17.76 -5.92 -9.19
N VAL A 24 17.98 -6.93 -8.39
CA VAL A 24 16.97 -7.36 -7.43
C VAL A 24 16.69 -6.27 -6.41
N VAL A 25 17.71 -5.63 -5.93
CA VAL A 25 17.54 -4.55 -4.97
C VAL A 25 16.73 -3.40 -5.59
N GLY A 26 17.00 -3.06 -6.83
CA GLY A 26 16.30 -1.98 -7.49
C GLY A 26 14.81 -2.22 -7.63
N CYS A 27 14.38 -3.44 -7.76
CA CYS A 27 12.97 -3.75 -7.94
C CYS A 27 12.12 -3.54 -6.68
N ASN A 28 12.74 -3.54 -5.52
CA ASN A 28 12.01 -3.51 -4.27
C ASN A 28 11.92 -2.13 -3.64
N GLY A 29 12.43 -1.14 -4.28
CA GLY A 29 12.54 0.18 -3.70
C GLY A 29 11.27 1.00 -3.73
N SER A 30 10.12 0.39 -3.66
CA SER A 30 8.91 1.10 -4.01
C SER A 30 8.19 1.80 -2.89
N ASP A 31 8.26 1.37 -1.65
CA ASP A 31 7.21 1.75 -0.73
C ASP A 31 7.56 2.82 0.28
N GLY A 32 8.72 3.34 0.23
CA GLY A 32 9.05 4.49 1.03
C GLY A 32 8.68 4.38 2.49
N THR A 33 7.75 5.22 2.93
CA THR A 33 7.55 5.49 4.34
C THR A 33 6.45 4.68 5.00
N ILE A 34 5.43 4.31 4.25
CA ILE A 34 4.28 3.60 4.82
C ILE A 34 3.92 2.42 3.92
N SER A 35 3.53 1.32 4.54
CA SER A 35 3.07 0.17 3.80
C SER A 35 1.69 -0.25 4.28
N PHE A 36 0.90 -0.80 3.38
CA PHE A 36 -0.43 -1.33 3.67
C PHE A 36 -0.41 -2.83 3.45
N SER A 37 -1.11 -3.57 4.32
CA SER A 37 -1.25 -5.02 4.12
C SER A 37 -2.02 -5.31 2.85
N ARG A 38 -3.00 -4.46 2.53
CA ARG A 38 -3.73 -4.47 1.26
C ARG A 38 -4.28 -3.08 1.01
N LYS A 39 -4.34 -2.68 -0.23
CA LYS A 39 -4.88 -1.38 -0.62
C LYS A 39 -6.31 -1.49 -1.16
N THR A 40 -6.77 -2.69 -1.44
CA THR A 40 -8.11 -2.95 -1.94
C THR A 40 -8.74 -4.06 -1.12
N VAL A 41 -9.95 -3.82 -0.67
CA VAL A 41 -10.76 -4.83 0.03
C VAL A 41 -12.05 -5.03 -0.76
N ASP A 42 -12.31 -6.26 -1.15
CA ASP A 42 -13.54 -6.64 -1.81
C ASP A 42 -14.50 -7.20 -0.75
N VAL A 43 -15.58 -6.49 -0.51
CA VAL A 43 -16.55 -6.89 0.49
C VAL A 43 -17.59 -7.87 -0.04
N GLY A 44 -17.52 -8.22 -1.32
CA GLY A 44 -18.42 -9.17 -1.92
C GLY A 44 -19.78 -8.56 -2.25
N ARG A 45 -20.81 -9.36 -2.10
CA ARG A 45 -22.17 -8.92 -2.41
C ARG A 45 -22.84 -8.30 -1.20
N THR A 46 -23.60 -7.25 -1.45
CA THR A 46 -24.36 -6.56 -0.41
C THR A 46 -25.65 -6.04 -1.04
N ASN A 47 -26.52 -5.45 -0.23
CA ASN A 47 -27.73 -4.82 -0.72
C ASN A 47 -27.54 -3.31 -0.80
N VAL A 48 -28.22 -2.68 -1.74
CA VAL A 48 -28.21 -1.23 -1.85
C VAL A 48 -28.68 -0.63 -0.52
N GLY A 49 -27.93 0.35 -0.03
CA GLY A 49 -28.22 1.03 1.22
C GLY A 49 -27.66 0.38 2.47
N ASP A 50 -27.24 -0.86 2.39
CA ASP A 50 -26.62 -1.52 3.54
C ASP A 50 -25.16 -1.06 3.70
N SER A 51 -24.75 -0.88 4.95
CA SER A 51 -23.35 -0.52 5.23
C SER A 51 -22.47 -1.75 5.22
N VAL A 52 -21.33 -1.61 4.58
CA VAL A 52 -20.26 -2.62 4.62
C VAL A 52 -19.04 -2.01 5.29
N SER A 53 -18.24 -2.83 5.94
CA SER A 53 -17.05 -2.38 6.65
C SER A 53 -15.83 -3.09 6.12
N ALA A 54 -14.73 -2.36 6.04
CA ALA A 54 -13.44 -2.89 5.64
C ALA A 54 -12.37 -2.33 6.58
N ALA A 55 -11.39 -3.15 6.89
CA ALA A 55 -10.26 -2.72 7.73
C ALA A 55 -8.99 -2.70 6.88
N PHE A 56 -8.24 -1.63 7.06
CA PHE A 56 -6.96 -1.46 6.39
C PHE A 56 -5.87 -1.34 7.44
N ARG A 57 -4.87 -2.18 7.34
CA ARG A 57 -3.73 -2.16 8.25
C ARG A 57 -2.55 -1.51 7.56
N MET A 58 -1.85 -0.68 8.31
CA MET A 58 -0.71 0.05 7.80
C MET A 58 0.42 0.00 8.80
N ARG A 59 1.61 0.24 8.29
CA ARG A 59 2.82 0.23 9.10
C ARG A 59 3.70 1.41 8.73
N ASN A 60 4.18 2.09 9.76
CA ASN A 60 5.22 3.10 9.60
C ASN A 60 6.55 2.38 9.42
N ARG A 61 7.17 2.54 8.27
CA ARG A 61 8.43 1.87 7.94
C ARG A 61 9.65 2.71 8.25
N THR A 62 9.46 3.81 8.96
CA THR A 62 10.56 4.71 9.31
C THR A 62 10.85 4.65 10.79
N ASP A 63 11.96 5.27 11.20
CA ASP A 63 12.38 5.33 12.59
C ASP A 63 11.84 6.55 13.32
N VAL A 64 10.97 7.31 12.69
CA VAL A 64 10.35 8.49 13.28
C VAL A 64 8.84 8.34 13.26
N ALA A 65 8.18 8.92 14.27
CA ALA A 65 6.73 8.94 14.29
C ALA A 65 6.20 9.74 13.10
N MET A 66 5.05 9.34 12.59
CA MET A 66 4.42 10.07 11.49
C MET A 66 2.93 10.23 11.74
N THR A 67 2.38 11.30 11.21
CA THR A 67 0.95 11.55 11.24
C THR A 67 0.39 11.22 9.86
N VAL A 68 -0.68 10.43 9.84
CA VAL A 68 -1.34 10.01 8.60
C VAL A 68 -2.74 10.60 8.60
N THR A 69 -3.12 11.23 7.51
CA THR A 69 -4.43 11.84 7.33
C THR A 69 -5.22 11.08 6.28
N PHE A 70 -6.50 10.89 6.52
CA PHE A 70 -7.39 10.15 5.64
C PHE A 70 -8.50 11.05 5.15
N LEU A 71 -8.78 11.00 3.85
CA LEU A 71 -9.83 11.79 3.24
C LEU A 71 -10.70 10.89 2.37
N PRO A 72 -11.97 10.68 2.74
CA PRO A 72 -12.86 9.89 1.89
C PRO A 72 -13.24 10.66 0.64
N GLU A 73 -13.44 9.93 -0.44
CA GLU A 73 -13.83 10.54 -1.71
C GLU A 73 -15.23 11.11 -1.67
N CYS A 74 -16.12 10.48 -0.90
CA CYS A 74 -17.49 10.95 -0.81
C CYS A 74 -18.02 10.87 0.61
N ASP A 75 -19.10 11.61 0.88
CA ASP A 75 -19.74 11.63 2.20
C ASP A 75 -20.41 10.31 2.55
N CYS A 76 -20.59 9.44 1.59
CA CYS A 76 -21.16 8.12 1.80
C CYS A 76 -20.20 7.15 2.49
N THR A 77 -18.98 7.57 2.72
CA THR A 77 -17.95 6.76 3.35
C THR A 77 -17.58 7.36 4.70
N VAL A 78 -17.66 6.55 5.74
CA VAL A 78 -17.37 6.97 7.11
C VAL A 78 -16.09 6.27 7.57
N LEU A 79 -15.18 7.04 8.13
CA LEU A 79 -13.91 6.54 8.63
C LEU A 79 -13.94 6.48 10.15
N SER A 80 -13.23 5.51 10.72
CA SER A 80 -13.10 5.41 12.19
C SER A 80 -12.32 6.60 12.76
N THR A 81 -11.43 7.18 11.97
CA THR A 81 -10.73 8.41 12.30
C THR A 81 -10.32 9.12 11.02
N ASP A 82 -10.13 10.42 11.07
CA ASP A 82 -9.63 11.19 9.93
C ASP A 82 -8.11 11.39 9.98
N SER A 83 -7.48 11.05 11.08
CA SER A 83 -6.02 11.08 11.18
C SER A 83 -5.57 10.17 12.31
N MET A 84 -4.33 9.71 12.23
CA MET A 84 -3.71 8.94 13.30
C MET A 84 -2.21 9.15 13.30
N GLU A 85 -1.61 8.98 14.46
CA GLU A 85 -0.17 9.00 14.60
C GLU A 85 0.34 7.57 14.68
N LEU A 86 1.34 7.27 13.87
CA LEU A 86 2.01 5.97 13.89
C LEU A 86 3.37 6.13 14.54
N ALA A 87 3.62 5.36 15.59
CA ALA A 87 4.91 5.33 16.24
C ALA A 87 5.99 4.82 15.25
N PRO A 88 7.27 5.10 15.50
CA PRO A 88 8.33 4.53 14.67
C PRO A 88 8.18 3.02 14.55
N ARG A 89 8.18 2.52 13.32
CA ARG A 89 7.98 1.10 13.01
C ARG A 89 6.65 0.55 13.49
N GLY A 90 5.73 1.40 13.92
CA GLY A 90 4.46 1.01 14.48
C GLY A 90 3.40 0.70 13.45
N PHE A 91 2.33 0.09 13.93
CA PHE A 91 1.18 -0.32 13.11
C PHE A 91 -0.03 0.51 13.45
N GLY A 92 -0.92 0.66 12.47
CA GLY A 92 -2.21 1.27 12.68
C GLY A 92 -3.28 0.52 11.90
N LYS A 93 -4.53 0.78 12.25
CA LYS A 93 -5.68 0.19 11.57
C LYS A 93 -6.72 1.28 11.34
N LEU A 94 -7.22 1.36 10.12
CA LEU A 94 -8.31 2.23 9.74
C LEU A 94 -9.51 1.36 9.37
N GLU A 95 -10.65 1.65 9.98
CA GLU A 95 -11.90 1.01 9.57
C GLU A 95 -12.68 1.97 8.70
N VAL A 96 -13.15 1.46 7.58
CA VAL A 96 -13.90 2.21 6.58
C VAL A 96 -15.28 1.59 6.48
N ARG A 97 -16.31 2.41 6.62
CA ARG A 97 -17.69 1.98 6.44
C ARG A 97 -18.27 2.71 5.24
N ALA A 98 -18.87 1.98 4.36
CA ALA A 98 -19.41 2.53 3.13
C ALA A 98 -20.73 1.87 2.79
N ALA A 99 -21.54 2.56 1.97
CA ALA A 99 -22.78 2.02 1.46
C ALA A 99 -22.85 2.26 -0.04
N ALA A 100 -23.43 1.32 -0.76
CA ALA A 100 -23.66 1.49 -2.19
C ALA A 100 -24.96 2.24 -2.42
N ASP A 101 -24.92 3.19 -3.33
CA ASP A 101 -26.07 4.05 -3.63
C ASP A 101 -26.98 3.44 -4.69
N ALA A 102 -26.49 2.52 -5.47
CA ALA A 102 -27.18 1.97 -6.61
C ALA A 102 -26.76 0.52 -6.83
N PRO A 103 -27.61 -0.28 -7.51
CA PRO A 103 -27.24 -1.64 -7.86
C PRO A 103 -26.04 -1.67 -8.78
N GLY A 104 -25.25 -2.70 -8.68
CA GLY A 104 -24.10 -2.93 -9.52
C GLY A 104 -22.81 -2.85 -8.74
N GLU A 105 -21.73 -2.88 -9.49
CA GLU A 105 -20.38 -2.80 -8.91
C GLU A 105 -20.14 -1.40 -8.34
N PHE A 106 -19.56 -1.34 -7.16
CA PHE A 106 -19.23 -0.06 -6.55
C PHE A 106 -17.79 -0.03 -6.08
N HIS A 107 -17.22 1.17 -6.07
CA HIS A 107 -15.87 1.45 -5.65
C HIS A 107 -15.88 2.69 -4.77
N LYS A 108 -15.33 2.58 -3.56
CA LYS A 108 -15.22 3.71 -2.64
C LYS A 108 -13.75 3.91 -2.30
N TYR A 109 -13.27 5.12 -2.47
CA TYR A 109 -11.85 5.43 -2.33
C TYR A 109 -11.62 6.30 -1.11
N VAL A 110 -10.50 6.07 -0.46
CA VAL A 110 -10.02 6.94 0.62
C VAL A 110 -8.59 7.32 0.27
N TYR A 111 -8.32 8.60 0.31
CA TYR A 111 -6.99 9.12 0.06
C TYR A 111 -6.22 9.16 1.37
N VAL A 112 -4.98 8.74 1.34
CA VAL A 112 -4.12 8.65 2.51
C VAL A 112 -2.91 9.53 2.26
N GLN A 113 -2.63 10.46 3.15
CA GLN A 113 -1.49 11.35 3.04
C GLN A 113 -0.70 11.34 4.33
N THR A 114 0.63 11.28 4.20
CA THR A 114 1.52 11.38 5.35
C THR A 114 1.96 12.83 5.51
N ALA A 115 2.03 13.30 6.75
CA ALA A 115 2.46 14.66 7.04
C ALA A 115 3.90 14.87 6.56
N GLY A 116 4.13 16.01 5.93
CA GLY A 116 5.46 16.35 5.44
C GLY A 116 5.80 15.75 4.09
N SER A 117 4.87 15.08 3.46
CA SER A 117 5.05 14.50 2.13
C SER A 117 3.92 14.95 1.22
N ASP A 118 4.24 15.10 -0.05
CA ASP A 118 3.23 15.39 -1.08
C ASP A 118 2.65 14.11 -1.69
N ASP A 119 3.11 12.96 -1.23
CA ASP A 119 2.67 11.69 -1.77
C ASP A 119 1.31 11.31 -1.23
N PHE A 120 0.46 10.84 -2.12
CA PHE A 120 -0.84 10.29 -1.77
C PHE A 120 -0.86 8.80 -2.05
N PHE A 121 -1.52 8.08 -1.17
CA PHE A 121 -1.87 6.69 -1.41
C PHE A 121 -3.38 6.61 -1.51
N THR A 122 -3.90 5.66 -2.28
CA THR A 122 -5.33 5.46 -2.40
C THR A 122 -5.65 4.05 -1.95
N ILE A 123 -6.59 3.94 -1.02
CA ILE A 123 -7.15 2.64 -0.63
C ILE A 123 -8.58 2.56 -1.12
N GLU A 124 -9.05 1.36 -1.37
CA GLU A 124 -10.31 1.13 -2.04
C GLU A 124 -11.13 0.05 -1.34
N VAL A 125 -12.42 0.33 -1.19
CA VAL A 125 -13.42 -0.67 -0.82
C VAL A 125 -14.28 -0.89 -2.05
N LYS A 126 -14.41 -2.12 -2.49
CA LYS A 126 -15.24 -2.44 -3.64
C LYS A 126 -16.16 -3.61 -3.33
N GLY A 127 -17.20 -3.73 -4.10
CA GLY A 127 -18.17 -4.79 -3.96
C GLY A 127 -19.23 -4.71 -5.03
N TYR A 128 -20.28 -5.52 -4.85
CA TYR A 128 -21.39 -5.57 -5.76
C TYR A 128 -22.69 -5.47 -4.98
N ALA A 129 -23.51 -4.49 -5.31
CA ALA A 129 -24.79 -4.24 -4.64
C ALA A 129 -25.95 -4.78 -5.48
N GLU A 130 -26.88 -5.41 -4.81
CA GLU A 130 -28.09 -5.95 -5.45
C GLU A 130 -29.32 -5.11 -5.18
#